data_ad784fbddbcb39846de9e63928a2cb34
#
_entry.id   ad784fbddbcb39846de9e63928a2cb34
#
_cell.length_a   1.000
_cell.length_b   1.000
_cell.length_c   1.000
_cell.angle_alpha   90.00
_cell.angle_beta   90.00
_cell.angle_gamma   90.00
#
_symmetry.space_group_name_H-M   'P 1'
#
loop_
_entity.id
_entity.type
_entity.pdbx_description
1 polymer ?
#
loop_
_entity_poly.entity_id
_entity_poly.type
_entity_poly.pdbx_seq_one_letter_code
_entity_poly.pdbx_strand_id
1 'polypeptide(L)'
;MSRSSIAVAVLSAAIYLVLPTAWAAGPVHDLVISNARVYDGLGGKPYAGEVAVDGDRIAYVGAARGLKGRIQIDARGKAVAPGFIDMMGHSEESLLADGRAVSGLRQGVTLDVFTELSMGPMTDEMAKQAAQRQGDFKYEVNWRTLGQYLDRLQRQGIAPNVASFVGAGEVRVNVLGEGDVTPSAEQLKAMRALVHQAMEEGAMGLTTALIYAPMNYAKTPELIVMAEESARCGGIYTAHMRSEGDHIEDAVQETIDIARASGAPAEIHHLKFIGRSNWDKRERVVAMIEAARASGVRITADMYMYTAGGTALDASLPPWVHAGGPEAMIARLRTPEVRAKVLAAMREDHPKDWENLYRQAGPDGMLILAIKHPELKSLIGKTITEIAKMRGVSVEDAIIDLIIEDDAGAGAAYTIISEDNIPKQLVLPWVSSGSDAESSAPEGVFLLSSTHPRAYGNFARIFAKYVRDERVLPVAEAVRKITSLPADVLSLPERGRLKKGAFADIVIFDPDTFQDHSTYAQPMQYATGVSDVVINGKLALKGGLPTGTATGRILRGRAWTGASSGCRASARDWKWIDQPPRAAASRR
;
A
#
# COMPACT_ATOMS: atom_id res chain seq x y z
N MET A 1 -36.20 -108.33 -5.94
CA MET A 1 -36.84 -107.20 -6.54
C MET A 1 -36.18 -105.96 -5.95
N SER A 2 -35.19 -105.44 -6.63
CA SER A 2 -34.37 -104.29 -6.16
C SER A 2 -34.65 -103.10 -7.05
N ARG A 3 -35.00 -101.97 -6.44
CA ARG A 3 -35.13 -100.68 -7.16
C ARG A 3 -33.90 -99.80 -6.83
N SER A 4 -33.09 -99.55 -7.83
CA SER A 4 -31.97 -98.64 -7.75
C SER A 4 -32.48 -97.24 -8.01
N SER A 5 -32.20 -96.33 -7.10
CA SER A 5 -32.44 -94.85 -7.26
C SER A 5 -31.15 -94.15 -7.66
N ILE A 6 -31.18 -93.50 -8.81
CA ILE A 6 -30.07 -92.63 -9.30
C ILE A 6 -30.27 -91.20 -8.74
N ALA A 7 -29.30 -90.76 -7.98
CA ALA A 7 -29.26 -89.32 -7.52
C ALA A 7 -28.50 -88.46 -8.55
N VAL A 8 -29.17 -87.46 -9.10
CA VAL A 8 -28.57 -86.44 -9.97
C VAL A 8 -28.11 -85.32 -9.11
N ALA A 9 -26.79 -85.09 -9.06
CA ALA A 9 -26.20 -83.90 -8.41
C ALA A 9 -26.19 -82.71 -9.37
N VAL A 10 -26.92 -81.67 -9.05
CA VAL A 10 -26.89 -80.35 -9.77
C VAL A 10 -25.80 -79.47 -9.18
N LEU A 11 -24.71 -79.28 -9.92
CA LEU A 11 -23.67 -78.30 -9.58
C LEU A 11 -24.15 -76.91 -9.98
N SER A 12 -24.49 -76.05 -8.99
CA SER A 12 -24.77 -74.63 -9.21
C SER A 12 -23.45 -73.83 -9.21
N ALA A 13 -22.97 -73.42 -10.37
CA ALA A 13 -21.85 -72.50 -10.50
C ALA A 13 -22.33 -71.07 -10.23
N ALA A 14 -21.95 -70.50 -9.08
CA ALA A 14 -22.16 -69.07 -8.77
C ALA A 14 -21.14 -68.23 -9.54
N ILE A 15 -21.57 -67.57 -10.59
CA ILE A 15 -20.76 -66.54 -11.29
C ILE A 15 -20.78 -65.24 -10.45
N TYR A 16 -19.68 -64.95 -9.74
CA TYR A 16 -19.47 -63.68 -9.13
C TYR A 16 -19.16 -62.67 -10.22
N LEU A 17 -20.14 -61.79 -10.59
CA LEU A 17 -19.91 -60.58 -11.37
C LEU A 17 -19.17 -59.61 -10.47
N VAL A 18 -17.86 -59.46 -10.66
CA VAL A 18 -17.08 -58.34 -10.13
C VAL A 18 -17.44 -57.13 -10.99
N LEU A 19 -18.42 -56.33 -10.52
CA LEU A 19 -18.67 -55.01 -11.07
C LEU A 19 -17.44 -54.16 -10.79
N PRO A 20 -16.81 -53.54 -11.81
CA PRO A 20 -15.76 -52.57 -11.56
C PRO A 20 -16.38 -51.46 -10.73
N THR A 21 -15.87 -51.24 -9.51
CA THR A 21 -16.17 -50.04 -8.75
C THR A 21 -15.72 -48.84 -9.60
N ALA A 22 -16.67 -48.18 -10.23
CA ALA A 22 -16.41 -46.89 -10.86
C ALA A 22 -15.89 -45.98 -9.75
N TRP A 23 -14.58 -45.72 -9.75
CA TRP A 23 -14.03 -44.66 -8.92
C TRP A 23 -14.76 -43.40 -9.33
N ALA A 24 -15.60 -42.88 -8.44
CA ALA A 24 -16.22 -41.58 -8.66
C ALA A 24 -15.08 -40.60 -8.93
N ALA A 25 -15.06 -40.05 -10.13
CA ALA A 25 -14.11 -38.99 -10.46
C ALA A 25 -14.25 -37.93 -9.38
N GLY A 26 -13.14 -37.59 -8.72
CA GLY A 26 -13.16 -36.59 -7.68
C GLY A 26 -13.73 -35.26 -8.22
N PRO A 27 -14.15 -34.35 -7.35
CA PRO A 27 -14.73 -33.08 -7.77
C PRO A 27 -13.78 -32.33 -8.71
N VAL A 28 -14.34 -31.75 -9.78
CA VAL A 28 -13.60 -30.89 -10.70
C VAL A 28 -13.68 -29.47 -10.17
N HIS A 29 -12.55 -28.93 -9.72
CA HIS A 29 -12.43 -27.56 -9.23
C HIS A 29 -12.47 -26.53 -10.38
N ASP A 30 -12.71 -25.26 -10.08
CA ASP A 30 -12.66 -24.21 -11.11
C ASP A 30 -11.22 -23.96 -11.57
N LEU A 31 -10.26 -23.93 -10.64
CA LEU A 31 -8.84 -23.77 -10.94
C LEU A 31 -8.01 -24.70 -10.04
N VAL A 32 -6.99 -25.33 -10.61
CA VAL A 32 -5.97 -26.10 -9.85
C VAL A 32 -4.58 -25.64 -10.27
N ILE A 33 -3.74 -25.35 -9.26
CA ILE A 33 -2.32 -25.08 -9.40
C ILE A 33 -1.57 -26.29 -8.88
N SER A 34 -0.87 -26.98 -9.78
CA SER A 34 -0.10 -28.18 -9.47
C SER A 34 1.41 -27.92 -9.50
N ASN A 35 2.20 -28.89 -9.03
CA ASN A 35 3.67 -28.81 -8.99
C ASN A 35 4.18 -27.51 -8.33
N ALA A 36 3.50 -27.07 -7.27
CA ALA A 36 3.78 -25.82 -6.55
C ALA A 36 4.81 -26.03 -5.43
N ARG A 37 5.71 -25.08 -5.24
CA ARG A 37 6.42 -24.85 -3.99
C ARG A 37 5.59 -23.85 -3.17
N VAL A 38 4.77 -24.36 -2.27
CA VAL A 38 3.78 -23.58 -1.53
C VAL A 38 4.43 -22.81 -0.39
N TYR A 39 4.26 -21.49 -0.40
CA TYR A 39 4.52 -20.56 0.71
C TYR A 39 3.17 -20.11 1.26
N ASP A 40 2.80 -20.53 2.45
CA ASP A 40 1.46 -20.28 3.00
C ASP A 40 1.19 -18.86 3.50
N GLY A 41 2.22 -18.00 3.51
CA GLY A 41 2.17 -16.64 4.01
C GLY A 41 2.54 -16.50 5.49
N LEU A 42 2.79 -17.59 6.22
CA LEU A 42 3.04 -17.54 7.67
C LEU A 42 4.54 -17.55 8.04
N GLY A 43 5.44 -17.45 7.06
CA GLY A 43 6.90 -17.44 7.30
C GLY A 43 7.49 -18.84 7.55
N GLY A 44 6.68 -19.91 7.46
CA GLY A 44 7.11 -21.29 7.62
C GLY A 44 7.90 -21.82 6.42
N LYS A 45 8.49 -23.04 6.57
CA LYS A 45 9.19 -23.71 5.47
C LYS A 45 8.22 -24.02 4.33
N PRO A 46 8.59 -23.75 3.06
CA PRO A 46 7.77 -24.13 1.92
C PRO A 46 7.73 -25.65 1.75
N TYR A 47 6.66 -26.13 1.08
CA TYR A 47 6.48 -27.55 0.79
C TYR A 47 5.96 -27.74 -0.65
N ALA A 48 6.23 -28.91 -1.23
CA ALA A 48 5.67 -29.29 -2.53
C ALA A 48 4.18 -29.62 -2.37
N GLY A 49 3.32 -29.05 -3.24
CA GLY A 49 1.89 -29.23 -3.08
C GLY A 49 1.04 -28.78 -4.25
N GLU A 50 -0.26 -28.72 -4.00
CA GLU A 50 -1.31 -28.27 -4.91
C GLU A 50 -2.21 -27.26 -4.21
N VAL A 51 -2.77 -26.33 -5.00
CA VAL A 51 -3.83 -25.41 -4.56
C VAL A 51 -5.02 -25.57 -5.50
N ALA A 52 -6.22 -25.77 -4.94
CA ALA A 52 -7.46 -25.78 -5.71
C ALA A 52 -8.38 -24.63 -5.26
N VAL A 53 -9.10 -24.07 -6.22
CA VAL A 53 -9.99 -22.93 -6.05
C VAL A 53 -11.37 -23.28 -6.60
N ASP A 54 -12.41 -22.93 -5.83
CA ASP A 54 -13.82 -22.99 -6.24
C ASP A 54 -14.45 -21.62 -5.99
N GLY A 55 -15.03 -21.02 -7.02
CA GLY A 55 -15.53 -19.66 -6.97
C GLY A 55 -14.41 -18.67 -6.61
N ASP A 56 -14.58 -17.96 -5.52
CA ASP A 56 -13.60 -16.99 -5.02
C ASP A 56 -12.77 -17.49 -3.82
N ARG A 57 -12.87 -18.81 -3.48
CA ARG A 57 -12.26 -19.39 -2.28
C ARG A 57 -11.27 -20.50 -2.58
N ILE A 58 -10.25 -20.60 -1.73
CA ILE A 58 -9.34 -21.74 -1.71
C ILE A 58 -10.10 -22.96 -1.17
N ALA A 59 -10.34 -23.95 -2.02
CA ALA A 59 -11.00 -25.20 -1.68
C ALA A 59 -10.04 -26.20 -1.03
N TYR A 60 -8.80 -26.22 -1.52
CA TYR A 60 -7.73 -27.08 -1.01
C TYR A 60 -6.37 -26.39 -1.13
N VAL A 61 -5.51 -26.63 -0.15
CA VAL A 61 -4.08 -26.36 -0.19
C VAL A 61 -3.38 -27.44 0.64
N GLY A 62 -2.36 -28.09 0.09
CA GLY A 62 -1.65 -29.17 0.77
C GLY A 62 -0.84 -30.03 -0.17
N ALA A 63 -0.45 -31.24 0.29
CA ALA A 63 0.29 -32.19 -0.50
C ALA A 63 -0.47 -32.55 -1.80
N ALA A 64 0.27 -32.85 -2.86
CA ALA A 64 -0.30 -33.19 -4.17
C ALA A 64 -1.22 -34.43 -4.09
N ARG A 65 -2.42 -34.34 -4.66
CA ARG A 65 -3.45 -35.39 -4.74
C ARG A 65 -3.87 -35.70 -6.17
N GLY A 66 -3.31 -34.97 -7.15
CA GLY A 66 -3.70 -35.10 -8.55
C GLY A 66 -5.09 -34.53 -8.83
N LEU A 67 -5.43 -33.40 -8.19
CA LEU A 67 -6.71 -32.73 -8.32
C LEU A 67 -6.99 -32.34 -9.77
N LYS A 68 -8.25 -32.27 -10.15
CA LYS A 68 -8.71 -31.87 -11.48
C LYS A 68 -9.35 -30.49 -11.41
N GLY A 69 -9.02 -29.62 -12.34
CA GLY A 69 -9.60 -28.28 -12.48
C GLY A 69 -10.04 -28.01 -13.91
N ARG A 70 -11.05 -27.16 -14.08
CA ARG A 70 -11.43 -26.63 -15.40
C ARG A 70 -10.29 -25.83 -16.00
N ILE A 71 -9.58 -25.05 -15.16
CA ILE A 71 -8.33 -24.39 -15.49
C ILE A 71 -7.23 -25.12 -14.72
N GLN A 72 -6.18 -25.55 -15.43
CA GLN A 72 -5.01 -26.18 -14.83
C GLN A 72 -3.78 -25.29 -15.08
N ILE A 73 -3.04 -24.99 -14.01
CA ILE A 73 -1.76 -24.27 -14.07
C ILE A 73 -0.70 -25.19 -13.49
N ASP A 74 0.30 -25.52 -14.28
CA ASP A 74 1.51 -26.19 -13.81
C ASP A 74 2.51 -25.14 -13.33
N ALA A 75 2.71 -25.02 -12.03
CA ALA A 75 3.66 -24.07 -11.45
C ALA A 75 5.12 -24.43 -11.73
N ARG A 76 5.42 -25.68 -12.18
CA ARG A 76 6.77 -26.14 -12.54
C ARG A 76 7.82 -25.91 -11.44
N GLY A 77 7.44 -26.12 -10.19
CA GLY A 77 8.30 -25.92 -9.02
C GLY A 77 8.45 -24.48 -8.56
N LYS A 78 7.79 -23.52 -9.23
CA LYS A 78 7.79 -22.12 -8.81
C LYS A 78 7.11 -21.91 -7.46
N ALA A 79 7.38 -20.79 -6.83
CA ALA A 79 6.69 -20.35 -5.64
C ALA A 79 5.22 -20.05 -5.94
N VAL A 80 4.35 -20.60 -5.10
CA VAL A 80 2.92 -20.25 -5.03
C VAL A 80 2.65 -19.69 -3.65
N ALA A 81 2.27 -18.42 -3.59
CA ALA A 81 2.09 -17.66 -2.36
C ALA A 81 0.73 -16.96 -2.35
N PRO A 82 0.26 -16.45 -1.20
CA PRO A 82 -0.84 -15.48 -1.19
C PRO A 82 -0.48 -14.27 -2.05
N GLY A 83 -1.47 -13.66 -2.67
CA GLY A 83 -1.28 -12.42 -3.40
C GLY A 83 -0.71 -11.33 -2.48
N PHE A 84 0.18 -10.51 -3.01
CA PHE A 84 0.87 -9.49 -2.23
C PHE A 84 -0.09 -8.34 -1.91
N ILE A 85 0.10 -7.74 -0.74
CA ILE A 85 -0.65 -6.59 -0.25
C ILE A 85 0.30 -5.40 -0.26
N ASP A 86 -0.04 -4.39 -1.04
CA ASP A 86 0.59 -3.09 -0.98
C ASP A 86 -0.04 -2.32 0.18
N MET A 87 0.69 -2.23 1.32
CA MET A 87 0.17 -1.64 2.55
C MET A 87 0.02 -0.13 2.46
N MET A 88 0.69 0.47 1.50
CA MET A 88 0.68 1.90 1.23
C MET A 88 0.80 2.14 -0.26
N GLY A 89 -0.34 2.29 -0.93
CA GLY A 89 -0.45 2.62 -2.34
C GLY A 89 -1.13 3.98 -2.55
N HIS A 90 -0.92 4.56 -3.72
CA HIS A 90 -1.46 5.85 -4.14
C HIS A 90 -2.17 5.77 -5.50
N SER A 91 -2.92 4.68 -5.72
CA SER A 91 -3.59 4.46 -7.01
C SER A 91 -4.99 5.08 -7.10
N GLU A 92 -5.33 6.02 -6.23
CA GLU A 92 -6.66 6.65 -6.17
C GLU A 92 -7.05 7.28 -7.50
N GLU A 93 -6.14 8.00 -8.15
CA GLU A 93 -6.39 8.65 -9.43
C GLU A 93 -6.04 7.74 -10.62
N SER A 94 -4.94 7.00 -10.53
CA SER A 94 -4.49 6.14 -11.63
C SER A 94 -5.48 5.04 -11.97
N LEU A 95 -6.18 4.47 -10.97
CA LEU A 95 -7.24 3.48 -11.20
C LEU A 95 -8.50 4.08 -11.82
N LEU A 96 -8.76 5.38 -11.68
CA LEU A 96 -9.82 6.06 -12.43
C LEU A 96 -9.46 6.19 -13.92
N ALA A 97 -8.17 6.36 -14.23
CA ALA A 97 -7.67 6.41 -15.60
C ALA A 97 -7.54 5.01 -16.22
N ASP A 98 -7.02 4.04 -15.47
CA ASP A 98 -6.82 2.65 -15.93
C ASP A 98 -6.97 1.65 -14.77
N GLY A 99 -8.10 0.98 -14.69
CA GLY A 99 -8.41 0.00 -13.66
C GLY A 99 -7.56 -1.28 -13.68
N ARG A 100 -6.64 -1.46 -14.63
CA ARG A 100 -5.83 -2.68 -14.78
C ARG A 100 -4.69 -2.81 -13.77
N ALA A 101 -4.13 -1.71 -13.25
CA ALA A 101 -3.01 -1.68 -12.30
C ALA A 101 -1.82 -2.58 -12.72
N VAL A 102 -1.36 -2.45 -13.97
CA VAL A 102 -0.46 -3.43 -14.59
C VAL A 102 0.89 -3.52 -13.87
N SER A 103 1.47 -2.38 -13.42
CA SER A 103 2.76 -2.38 -12.72
C SER A 103 2.69 -3.13 -11.39
N GLY A 104 1.58 -3.01 -10.65
CA GLY A 104 1.31 -3.76 -9.42
C GLY A 104 1.10 -5.25 -9.69
N LEU A 105 0.26 -5.61 -10.67
CA LEU A 105 0.01 -7.02 -11.04
C LEU A 105 1.31 -7.74 -11.45
N ARG A 106 2.18 -7.08 -12.21
CA ARG A 106 3.49 -7.60 -12.62
C ARG A 106 4.44 -7.84 -11.44
N GLN A 107 4.18 -7.20 -10.32
CA GLN A 107 4.89 -7.41 -9.06
C GLN A 107 4.15 -8.38 -8.12
N GLY A 108 2.99 -8.93 -8.50
CA GLY A 108 2.22 -9.87 -7.70
C GLY A 108 1.25 -9.20 -6.71
N VAL A 109 1.03 -7.89 -6.78
CA VAL A 109 0.09 -7.15 -5.93
C VAL A 109 -1.34 -7.54 -6.29
N THR A 110 -2.13 -7.88 -5.28
CA THR A 110 -3.55 -8.27 -5.40
C THR A 110 -4.48 -7.41 -4.56
N LEU A 111 -3.92 -6.64 -3.63
CA LEU A 111 -4.59 -5.64 -2.82
C LEU A 111 -3.74 -4.37 -2.76
N ASP A 112 -4.34 -3.26 -3.16
CA ASP A 112 -3.79 -1.91 -3.08
C ASP A 112 -4.52 -1.15 -1.96
N VAL A 113 -3.79 -0.60 -0.99
CA VAL A 113 -4.34 0.07 0.18
C VAL A 113 -4.05 1.56 0.08
N PHE A 114 -5.08 2.37 -0.09
CA PHE A 114 -5.00 3.81 -0.21
C PHE A 114 -4.85 4.47 1.14
N THR A 115 -3.82 5.29 1.29
CA THR A 115 -3.44 5.93 2.55
C THR A 115 -2.98 7.37 2.36
N GLU A 116 -2.64 8.05 3.47
CA GLU A 116 -2.23 9.44 3.59
C GLU A 116 -3.32 10.45 3.25
N LEU A 117 -3.97 10.30 2.10
CA LEU A 117 -5.09 11.10 1.64
C LEU A 117 -6.28 10.19 1.28
N SER A 118 -7.44 10.77 1.04
CA SER A 118 -8.61 10.04 0.57
C SER A 118 -9.44 10.85 -0.42
N MET A 119 -10.19 10.16 -1.26
CA MET A 119 -11.06 10.78 -2.26
C MET A 119 -12.44 11.21 -1.67
N GLY A 120 -12.45 11.61 -0.42
CA GLY A 120 -13.59 12.11 0.35
C GLY A 120 -13.39 11.90 1.86
N PRO A 121 -14.12 12.67 2.70
CA PRO A 121 -15.29 13.51 2.39
C PRO A 121 -14.93 14.83 1.71
N MET A 122 -15.79 15.29 0.80
CA MET A 122 -15.60 16.55 0.05
C MET A 122 -16.84 17.45 0.13
N THR A 123 -16.64 18.75 0.28
CA THR A 123 -17.67 19.76 -0.02
C THR A 123 -17.80 19.96 -1.54
N ASP A 124 -18.84 20.68 -1.99
CA ASP A 124 -18.97 21.04 -3.41
C ASP A 124 -17.79 21.89 -3.91
N GLU A 125 -17.28 22.79 -3.06
CA GLU A 125 -16.12 23.61 -3.40
C GLU A 125 -14.84 22.78 -3.50
N MET A 126 -14.59 21.86 -2.56
CA MET A 126 -13.46 20.94 -2.64
C MET A 126 -13.50 20.08 -3.93
N ALA A 127 -14.67 19.59 -4.31
CA ALA A 127 -14.83 18.80 -5.54
C ALA A 127 -14.56 19.64 -6.80
N LYS A 128 -14.98 20.90 -6.82
CA LYS A 128 -14.67 21.83 -7.89
C LYS A 128 -13.18 22.12 -7.98
N GLN A 129 -12.52 22.38 -6.84
CA GLN A 129 -11.08 22.59 -6.78
C GLN A 129 -10.30 21.34 -7.20
N ALA A 130 -10.70 20.14 -6.75
CA ALA A 130 -10.10 18.88 -7.18
C ALA A 130 -10.17 18.72 -8.71
N ALA A 131 -11.32 19.04 -9.33
CA ALA A 131 -11.46 18.99 -10.78
C ALA A 131 -10.57 20.02 -11.52
N GLN A 132 -10.33 21.18 -10.94
CA GLN A 132 -9.47 22.24 -11.52
C GLN A 132 -7.97 21.91 -11.36
N ARG A 133 -7.57 21.28 -10.24
CA ARG A 133 -6.19 20.99 -9.88
C ARG A 133 -5.66 19.69 -10.51
N GLN A 134 -6.48 18.90 -11.22
CA GLN A 134 -6.07 17.66 -11.88
C GLN A 134 -4.82 17.86 -12.76
N GLY A 135 -3.84 16.97 -12.58
CA GLY A 135 -2.66 16.85 -13.43
C GLY A 135 -2.96 16.18 -14.77
N ASP A 136 -2.17 15.18 -15.13
CA ASP A 136 -2.33 14.45 -16.39
C ASP A 136 -3.62 13.60 -16.41
N PHE A 137 -4.04 13.04 -15.28
CA PHE A 137 -5.26 12.26 -15.16
C PHE A 137 -6.49 13.18 -15.18
N LYS A 138 -7.41 12.93 -16.10
CA LYS A 138 -8.64 13.68 -16.23
C LYS A 138 -9.83 12.76 -15.98
N TYR A 139 -10.63 13.11 -14.98
CA TYR A 139 -11.82 12.36 -14.59
C TYR A 139 -12.88 13.30 -14.01
N GLU A 140 -14.13 12.89 -14.05
CA GLU A 140 -15.23 13.63 -13.44
C GLU A 140 -15.28 13.38 -11.93
N VAL A 141 -15.30 14.45 -11.14
CA VAL A 141 -15.45 14.39 -9.66
C VAL A 141 -16.95 14.49 -9.33
N ASN A 142 -17.64 13.35 -9.38
CA ASN A 142 -19.09 13.25 -9.17
C ASN A 142 -19.50 12.54 -7.87
N TRP A 143 -18.61 12.50 -6.92
CA TRP A 143 -18.82 11.97 -5.57
C TRP A 143 -18.53 13.04 -4.51
N ARG A 144 -19.01 12.83 -3.28
CA ARG A 144 -18.76 13.69 -2.12
C ARG A 144 -18.28 12.92 -0.90
N THR A 145 -18.53 11.62 -0.86
CA THR A 145 -18.14 10.78 0.26
C THR A 145 -17.15 9.70 -0.20
N LEU A 146 -16.39 9.16 0.74
CA LEU A 146 -15.46 8.07 0.47
C LEU A 146 -16.19 6.84 -0.12
N GLY A 147 -17.36 6.51 0.44
CA GLY A 147 -18.16 5.38 -0.05
C GLY A 147 -18.59 5.54 -1.50
N GLN A 148 -19.01 6.75 -1.90
CA GLN A 148 -19.40 7.04 -3.29
C GLN A 148 -18.22 6.87 -4.26
N TYR A 149 -17.03 7.31 -3.88
CA TYR A 149 -15.81 7.10 -4.67
C TYR A 149 -15.49 5.61 -4.81
N LEU A 150 -15.48 4.87 -3.70
CA LEU A 150 -15.21 3.42 -3.71
C LEU A 150 -16.23 2.66 -4.56
N ASP A 151 -17.51 3.04 -4.49
CA ASP A 151 -18.56 2.47 -5.35
C ASP A 151 -18.36 2.81 -6.84
N ARG A 152 -17.82 3.99 -7.15
CA ARG A 152 -17.45 4.35 -8.52
C ARG A 152 -16.36 3.44 -9.06
N LEU A 153 -15.27 3.22 -8.30
CA LEU A 153 -14.21 2.29 -8.69
C LEU A 153 -14.75 0.87 -8.91
N GLN A 154 -15.61 0.39 -7.99
CA GLN A 154 -16.22 -0.93 -8.11
C GLN A 154 -17.09 -1.06 -9.37
N ARG A 155 -17.88 -0.03 -9.70
CA ARG A 155 -18.71 -0.02 -10.93
C ARG A 155 -17.90 0.09 -12.21
N GLN A 156 -16.80 0.85 -12.19
CA GLN A 156 -15.88 0.97 -13.32
C GLN A 156 -15.19 -0.36 -13.63
N GLY A 157 -14.91 -1.15 -12.59
CA GLY A 157 -14.16 -2.39 -12.66
C GLY A 157 -12.67 -2.17 -12.52
N ILE A 158 -12.08 -2.85 -11.56
CA ILE A 158 -10.64 -2.80 -11.23
C ILE A 158 -10.06 -4.21 -11.19
N ALA A 159 -8.79 -4.34 -11.51
CA ALA A 159 -8.11 -5.63 -11.44
C ALA A 159 -7.66 -5.99 -10.02
N PRO A 160 -6.99 -5.11 -9.24
CA PRO A 160 -6.65 -5.39 -7.85
C PRO A 160 -7.86 -5.23 -6.93
N ASN A 161 -7.83 -5.88 -5.76
CA ASN A 161 -8.65 -5.45 -4.64
C ASN A 161 -8.16 -4.07 -4.19
N VAL A 162 -9.06 -3.26 -3.63
CA VAL A 162 -8.76 -1.94 -3.08
C VAL A 162 -9.34 -1.83 -1.69
N ALA A 163 -8.56 -1.28 -0.76
CA ALA A 163 -9.01 -0.78 0.53
C ALA A 163 -8.59 0.69 0.67
N SER A 164 -9.31 1.47 1.47
CA SER A 164 -8.98 2.89 1.66
C SER A 164 -9.15 3.30 3.11
N PHE A 165 -8.31 4.20 3.55
CA PHE A 165 -8.47 4.95 4.79
C PHE A 165 -9.27 6.23 4.52
N VAL A 166 -9.76 6.89 5.57
CA VAL A 166 -10.23 8.27 5.49
C VAL A 166 -9.10 9.22 5.87
N GLY A 167 -8.81 10.18 5.01
CA GLY A 167 -7.77 11.18 5.24
C GLY A 167 -8.21 12.25 6.26
N ALA A 168 -7.43 12.44 7.30
CA ALA A 168 -7.64 13.52 8.26
C ALA A 168 -7.51 14.89 7.60
N GLY A 169 -6.71 14.99 6.52
CA GLY A 169 -6.59 16.19 5.70
C GLY A 169 -7.90 16.61 5.07
N GLU A 170 -8.57 15.68 4.39
CA GLU A 170 -9.87 15.92 3.76
C GLU A 170 -10.95 16.26 4.80
N VAL A 171 -10.94 15.58 5.94
CA VAL A 171 -11.84 15.89 7.07
C VAL A 171 -11.57 17.30 7.58
N ARG A 172 -10.30 17.69 7.76
CA ARG A 172 -9.90 19.02 8.23
C ARG A 172 -10.30 20.10 7.24
N VAL A 173 -9.95 19.93 5.97
CA VAL A 173 -10.28 20.91 4.91
C VAL A 173 -11.78 21.09 4.76
N ASN A 174 -12.55 20.01 4.89
CA ASN A 174 -14.00 20.04 4.81
C ASN A 174 -14.62 20.96 5.87
N VAL A 175 -14.05 21.01 7.09
CA VAL A 175 -14.60 21.77 8.23
C VAL A 175 -13.91 23.12 8.44
N LEU A 176 -12.60 23.20 8.21
CA LEU A 176 -11.76 24.36 8.57
C LEU A 176 -11.21 25.11 7.35
N GLY A 177 -11.25 24.49 6.14
CA GLY A 177 -10.54 25.00 4.97
C GLY A 177 -9.04 24.73 5.04
N GLU A 178 -8.28 25.35 4.12
CA GLU A 178 -6.83 25.13 3.94
C GLU A 178 -5.95 26.09 4.80
N GLY A 179 -6.54 26.73 5.81
CA GLY A 179 -5.85 27.68 6.68
C GLY A 179 -5.24 27.06 7.93
N ASP A 180 -4.29 27.79 8.55
CA ASP A 180 -3.78 27.49 9.89
C ASP A 180 -4.81 27.94 10.94
N VAL A 181 -5.77 27.05 11.24
CA VAL A 181 -6.90 27.32 12.14
C VAL A 181 -6.94 26.27 13.24
N THR A 182 -7.09 26.72 14.50
CA THR A 182 -7.39 25.84 15.63
C THR A 182 -8.89 25.55 15.67
N PRO A 183 -9.34 24.28 15.63
CA PRO A 183 -10.77 23.96 15.63
C PRO A 183 -11.46 24.29 16.96
N SER A 184 -12.70 24.79 16.89
CA SER A 184 -13.59 24.87 18.05
C SER A 184 -14.13 23.48 18.44
N ALA A 185 -14.80 23.39 19.60
CA ALA A 185 -15.41 22.14 20.05
C ALA A 185 -16.49 21.63 19.07
N GLU A 186 -17.27 22.53 18.47
CA GLU A 186 -18.29 22.20 17.46
C GLU A 186 -17.64 21.69 16.17
N GLN A 187 -16.53 22.32 15.74
CA GLN A 187 -15.78 21.88 14.57
C GLN A 187 -15.12 20.51 14.79
N LEU A 188 -14.55 20.24 15.96
CA LEU A 188 -14.04 18.90 16.32
C LEU A 188 -15.16 17.85 16.31
N LYS A 189 -16.37 18.21 16.78
CA LYS A 189 -17.53 17.33 16.70
C LYS A 189 -17.95 17.06 15.25
N ALA A 190 -17.90 18.06 14.38
CA ALA A 190 -18.17 17.88 12.95
C ALA A 190 -17.11 16.99 12.28
N MET A 191 -15.82 17.18 12.59
CA MET A 191 -14.74 16.32 12.10
C MET A 191 -14.93 14.86 12.53
N ARG A 192 -15.28 14.62 13.81
CA ARG A 192 -15.63 13.27 14.28
C ARG A 192 -16.77 12.64 13.49
N ALA A 193 -17.81 13.41 13.17
CA ALA A 193 -18.97 12.91 12.43
C ALA A 193 -18.58 12.50 11.00
N LEU A 194 -17.68 13.24 10.35
CA LEU A 194 -17.16 12.87 9.02
C LEU A 194 -16.32 11.60 9.07
N VAL A 195 -15.44 11.46 10.08
CA VAL A 195 -14.70 10.20 10.29
C VAL A 195 -15.67 9.04 10.53
N HIS A 196 -16.67 9.21 11.40
CA HIS A 196 -17.69 8.21 11.66
C HIS A 196 -18.40 7.74 10.39
N GLN A 197 -18.87 8.69 9.57
CA GLN A 197 -19.51 8.39 8.28
C GLN A 197 -18.58 7.60 7.35
N ALA A 198 -17.34 8.03 7.18
CA ALA A 198 -16.38 7.32 6.34
C ALA A 198 -16.09 5.89 6.83
N MET A 199 -16.05 5.69 8.16
CA MET A 199 -15.91 4.36 8.74
C MET A 199 -17.11 3.47 8.44
N GLU A 200 -18.34 3.99 8.53
CA GLU A 200 -19.57 3.25 8.16
C GLU A 200 -19.63 2.97 6.66
N GLU A 201 -19.04 3.84 5.83
CA GLU A 201 -18.89 3.66 4.39
C GLU A 201 -17.75 2.68 4.02
N GLY A 202 -16.97 2.23 4.98
CA GLY A 202 -16.00 1.14 4.85
C GLY A 202 -14.53 1.55 4.85
N ALA A 203 -14.18 2.71 5.40
CA ALA A 203 -12.78 3.04 5.65
C ALA A 203 -12.13 2.02 6.59
N MET A 204 -10.85 1.71 6.34
CA MET A 204 -10.05 0.82 7.19
C MET A 204 -9.60 1.49 8.49
N GLY A 205 -9.66 2.81 8.55
CA GLY A 205 -9.22 3.63 9.66
C GLY A 205 -9.01 5.08 9.23
N LEU A 206 -8.30 5.82 10.09
CA LEU A 206 -7.90 7.21 9.86
C LEU A 206 -6.44 7.26 9.40
N THR A 207 -6.14 8.04 8.36
CA THR A 207 -4.78 8.28 7.89
C THR A 207 -4.40 9.77 7.96
N THR A 208 -3.13 10.05 8.15
CA THR A 208 -2.58 11.42 8.21
C THR A 208 -1.29 11.55 7.41
N ALA A 209 -1.04 12.77 6.89
CA ALA A 209 0.22 13.16 6.27
C ALA A 209 0.68 14.50 6.89
N LEU A 210 1.39 14.41 8.02
CA LEU A 210 1.58 15.53 8.96
C LEU A 210 2.69 16.52 8.58
N ILE A 211 3.52 16.22 7.58
CA ILE A 211 4.51 17.20 7.10
C ILE A 211 3.89 18.22 6.12
N TYR A 212 2.76 17.89 5.49
CA TYR A 212 2.14 18.73 4.47
C TYR A 212 1.05 19.63 5.04
N ALA A 213 0.96 20.87 4.51
CA ALA A 213 -0.19 21.73 4.78
C ALA A 213 -1.46 21.17 4.12
N PRO A 214 -2.63 21.28 4.77
CA PRO A 214 -2.87 21.92 6.06
C PRO A 214 -2.74 20.98 7.27
N MET A 215 -2.32 19.72 7.11
CA MET A 215 -2.24 18.76 8.21
C MET A 215 -1.12 19.06 9.21
N ASN A 216 -0.05 19.71 8.78
CA ASN A 216 1.01 20.15 9.67
C ASN A 216 0.55 21.21 10.71
N TYR A 217 -0.57 21.90 10.48
CA TYR A 217 -1.19 22.81 11.45
C TYR A 217 -1.96 22.06 12.54
N ALA A 218 -2.43 20.83 12.27
CA ALA A 218 -3.16 20.03 13.25
C ALA A 218 -2.29 19.71 14.47
N LYS A 219 -2.84 19.86 15.67
CA LYS A 219 -2.17 19.54 16.92
C LYS A 219 -2.58 18.14 17.41
N THR A 220 -1.73 17.52 18.20
CA THR A 220 -1.95 16.16 18.73
C THR A 220 -3.34 15.93 19.32
N PRO A 221 -3.96 16.85 20.11
CA PRO A 221 -5.32 16.66 20.61
C PRO A 221 -6.38 16.54 19.53
N GLU A 222 -6.25 17.28 18.41
CA GLU A 222 -7.16 17.18 17.26
C GLU A 222 -7.07 15.79 16.63
N LEU A 223 -5.85 15.28 16.45
CA LEU A 223 -5.59 13.95 15.90
C LEU A 223 -6.15 12.83 16.79
N ILE A 224 -5.98 12.96 18.12
CA ILE A 224 -6.54 12.01 19.10
C ILE A 224 -8.06 11.91 18.96
N VAL A 225 -8.76 13.03 18.88
CA VAL A 225 -10.23 13.05 18.76
C VAL A 225 -10.72 12.30 17.51
N MET A 226 -10.04 12.46 16.38
CA MET A 226 -10.36 11.75 15.15
C MET A 226 -9.97 10.26 15.21
N ALA A 227 -8.80 9.95 15.77
CA ALA A 227 -8.32 8.59 15.93
C ALA A 227 -9.16 7.77 16.91
N GLU A 228 -9.70 8.39 17.99
CA GLU A 228 -10.67 7.76 18.91
C GLU A 228 -11.93 7.32 18.15
N GLU A 229 -12.43 8.14 17.23
CA GLU A 229 -13.61 7.78 16.45
C GLU A 229 -13.32 6.61 15.51
N SER A 230 -12.17 6.61 14.84
CA SER A 230 -11.70 5.48 14.04
C SER A 230 -11.61 4.20 14.87
N ALA A 231 -10.96 4.26 16.04
CA ALA A 231 -10.82 3.12 16.96
C ALA A 231 -12.16 2.57 17.43
N ARG A 232 -13.11 3.45 17.76
CA ARG A 232 -14.48 3.09 18.19
C ARG A 232 -15.23 2.30 17.11
N CYS A 233 -14.93 2.60 15.84
CA CYS A 233 -15.48 1.92 14.68
C CYS A 233 -14.62 0.70 14.23
N GLY A 234 -13.59 0.31 15.01
CA GLY A 234 -12.73 -0.83 14.71
C GLY A 234 -11.67 -0.56 13.66
N GLY A 235 -11.34 0.71 13.38
CA GLY A 235 -10.29 1.12 12.47
C GLY A 235 -8.95 1.35 13.17
N ILE A 236 -7.90 1.48 12.40
CA ILE A 236 -6.54 1.81 12.86
C ILE A 236 -6.21 3.28 12.56
N TYR A 237 -5.15 3.79 13.15
CA TYR A 237 -4.55 5.09 12.84
C TYR A 237 -3.27 4.89 12.04
N THR A 238 -3.11 5.57 10.91
CA THR A 238 -1.89 5.49 10.12
C THR A 238 -1.30 6.87 9.89
N ALA A 239 0.02 6.98 9.81
CA ALA A 239 0.67 8.27 9.78
C ALA A 239 1.92 8.29 8.89
N HIS A 240 1.90 9.18 7.89
CA HIS A 240 3.10 9.90 7.50
C HIS A 240 3.37 10.88 8.64
N MET A 241 4.41 10.64 9.38
CA MET A 241 4.69 11.37 10.63
C MET A 241 5.00 12.84 10.37
N ARG A 242 4.94 13.65 11.43
CA ARG A 242 5.22 15.09 11.38
C ARG A 242 6.66 15.42 11.01
N SER A 243 7.58 14.52 11.31
CA SER A 243 8.98 14.60 10.93
C SER A 243 9.53 13.18 10.70
N GLU A 244 10.35 13.04 9.69
CA GLU A 244 11.09 11.81 9.36
C GLU A 244 12.61 12.06 9.42
N GLY A 245 13.02 13.28 9.80
CA GLY A 245 14.40 13.75 9.87
C GLY A 245 14.78 14.29 11.24
N ASP A 246 14.90 15.61 11.34
CA ASP A 246 15.50 16.25 12.53
C ASP A 246 14.71 16.02 13.82
N HIS A 247 13.38 15.92 13.73
CA HIS A 247 12.45 15.69 14.85
C HIS A 247 11.74 14.32 14.80
N ILE A 248 12.34 13.31 14.16
CA ILE A 248 11.71 11.99 13.99
C ILE A 248 11.39 11.32 15.33
N GLU A 249 12.22 11.50 16.36
CA GLU A 249 11.99 10.92 17.70
C GLU A 249 10.73 11.51 18.34
N ASP A 250 10.53 12.83 18.23
CA ASP A 250 9.31 13.49 18.71
C ASP A 250 8.07 13.07 17.91
N ALA A 251 8.20 12.88 16.58
CA ALA A 251 7.11 12.45 15.72
C ALA A 251 6.69 10.99 15.98
N VAL A 252 7.65 10.11 16.27
CA VAL A 252 7.38 8.74 16.72
C VAL A 252 6.68 8.75 18.07
N GLN A 253 7.14 9.58 19.00
CA GLN A 253 6.48 9.73 20.30
C GLN A 253 5.04 10.25 20.16
N GLU A 254 4.80 11.25 19.28
CA GLU A 254 3.44 11.73 18.97
C GLU A 254 2.55 10.59 18.47
N THR A 255 3.05 9.75 17.56
CA THR A 255 2.30 8.60 17.02
C THR A 255 1.98 7.58 18.11
N ILE A 256 2.94 7.29 19.01
CA ILE A 256 2.74 6.41 20.16
C ILE A 256 1.69 6.98 21.12
N ASP A 257 1.72 8.30 21.37
CA ASP A 257 0.80 8.98 22.29
C ASP A 257 -0.62 9.02 21.69
N ILE A 258 -0.77 9.23 20.39
CA ILE A 258 -2.06 9.14 19.70
C ILE A 258 -2.62 7.72 19.81
N ALA A 259 -1.81 6.69 19.53
CA ALA A 259 -2.23 5.30 19.65
C ALA A 259 -2.66 4.93 21.07
N ARG A 260 -1.90 5.40 22.06
CA ARG A 260 -2.19 5.14 23.49
C ARG A 260 -3.45 5.85 23.97
N ALA A 261 -3.63 7.13 23.59
CA ALA A 261 -4.76 7.93 24.01
C ALA A 261 -6.07 7.50 23.32
N SER A 262 -6.02 7.26 22.01
CA SER A 262 -7.19 6.87 21.21
C SER A 262 -7.58 5.38 21.37
N GLY A 263 -6.62 4.53 21.78
CA GLY A 263 -6.79 3.07 21.77
C GLY A 263 -6.73 2.45 20.36
N ALA A 264 -6.50 3.22 19.31
CA ALA A 264 -6.30 2.72 17.96
C ALA A 264 -4.97 1.97 17.84
N PRO A 265 -4.89 0.84 17.13
CA PRO A 265 -3.62 0.39 16.62
C PRO A 265 -3.03 1.45 15.69
N ALA A 266 -1.71 1.60 15.67
CA ALA A 266 -1.04 2.55 14.80
C ALA A 266 -0.15 1.85 13.77
N GLU A 267 -0.04 2.46 12.58
CA GLU A 267 0.93 2.11 11.54
C GLU A 267 1.72 3.37 11.18
N ILE A 268 3.04 3.28 11.24
CA ILE A 268 3.91 4.32 10.71
C ILE A 268 4.14 4.01 9.22
N HIS A 269 3.68 4.90 8.34
CA HIS A 269 3.92 4.76 6.92
C HIS A 269 5.38 4.98 6.56
N HIS A 270 5.86 4.22 5.56
CA HIS A 270 7.18 4.34 4.93
C HIS A 270 8.29 4.76 5.91
N LEU A 271 8.43 4.08 7.04
CA LEU A 271 9.42 4.38 8.08
C LEU A 271 10.80 4.59 7.47
N LYS A 272 11.29 5.81 7.50
CA LYS A 272 12.57 6.22 6.93
C LYS A 272 13.23 7.30 7.80
N PHE A 273 14.51 7.53 7.56
CA PHE A 273 15.33 8.53 8.25
C PHE A 273 15.88 9.44 7.17
N ILE A 274 15.25 10.60 6.97
CA ILE A 274 15.58 11.50 5.88
C ILE A 274 16.69 12.46 6.24
N GLY A 275 17.60 12.68 5.26
CA GLY A 275 18.79 13.50 5.44
C GLY A 275 19.92 12.76 6.15
N ARG A 276 21.13 12.93 5.63
CA ARG A 276 22.33 12.20 6.09
C ARG A 276 22.61 12.35 7.60
N SER A 277 22.31 13.51 8.17
CA SER A 277 22.47 13.82 9.62
C SER A 277 21.54 13.00 10.51
N ASN A 278 20.53 12.35 9.96
CA ASN A 278 19.50 11.64 10.71
C ASN A 278 19.56 10.10 10.57
N TRP A 279 20.45 9.58 9.72
CA TRP A 279 20.50 8.15 9.41
C TRP A 279 20.90 7.28 10.62
N ASP A 280 21.65 7.83 11.56
CA ASP A 280 22.06 7.17 12.81
C ASP A 280 20.94 7.11 13.88
N LYS A 281 19.87 7.92 13.75
CA LYS A 281 18.72 7.90 14.67
C LYS A 281 17.93 6.60 14.63
N ARG A 282 18.11 5.78 13.59
CA ARG A 282 17.39 4.51 13.40
C ARG A 282 17.35 3.63 14.65
N GLU A 283 18.48 3.43 15.31
CA GLU A 283 18.56 2.53 16.47
C GLU A 283 17.73 3.04 17.65
N ARG A 284 17.75 4.35 17.90
CA ARG A 284 16.96 4.98 18.97
C ARG A 284 15.47 4.91 18.66
N VAL A 285 15.08 5.23 17.45
CA VAL A 285 13.67 5.17 17.02
C VAL A 285 13.12 3.74 17.08
N VAL A 286 13.87 2.76 16.59
CA VAL A 286 13.48 1.34 16.69
C VAL A 286 13.31 0.94 18.16
N ALA A 287 14.24 1.34 19.04
CA ALA A 287 14.14 1.06 20.48
C ALA A 287 12.89 1.70 21.11
N MET A 288 12.51 2.93 20.71
CA MET A 288 11.28 3.59 21.17
C MET A 288 10.03 2.81 20.76
N ILE A 289 9.95 2.40 19.50
CA ILE A 289 8.83 1.61 18.97
C ILE A 289 8.74 0.26 19.69
N GLU A 290 9.85 -0.43 19.86
CA GLU A 290 9.91 -1.72 20.55
C GLU A 290 9.49 -1.60 22.03
N ALA A 291 9.91 -0.54 22.72
CA ALA A 291 9.50 -0.25 24.09
C ALA A 291 7.99 0.03 24.18
N ALA A 292 7.43 0.79 23.22
CA ALA A 292 5.99 1.03 23.13
C ALA A 292 5.22 -0.29 22.92
N ARG A 293 5.69 -1.15 22.02
CA ARG A 293 5.13 -2.49 21.75
C ARG A 293 5.19 -3.37 23.00
N ALA A 294 6.31 -3.38 23.70
CA ALA A 294 6.48 -4.13 24.95
C ALA A 294 5.54 -3.63 26.07
N SER A 295 5.15 -2.35 26.05
CA SER A 295 4.15 -1.77 26.96
C SER A 295 2.69 -2.02 26.55
N GLY A 296 2.45 -2.77 25.46
CA GLY A 296 1.12 -3.13 24.95
C GLY A 296 0.53 -2.15 23.94
N VAL A 297 1.27 -1.14 23.47
CA VAL A 297 0.84 -0.29 22.35
C VAL A 297 0.96 -1.09 21.05
N ARG A 298 -0.14 -1.18 20.32
CA ARG A 298 -0.17 -1.86 19.01
C ARG A 298 0.33 -0.90 17.94
N ILE A 299 1.61 -0.99 17.60
CA ILE A 299 2.25 -0.15 16.59
C ILE A 299 3.10 -0.99 15.64
N THR A 300 2.96 -0.75 14.35
CA THR A 300 3.68 -1.37 13.24
C THR A 300 4.17 -0.30 12.28
N ALA A 301 4.91 -0.68 11.24
CA ALA A 301 5.31 0.22 10.19
C ALA A 301 5.38 -0.51 8.84
N ASP A 302 5.33 0.25 7.77
CA ASP A 302 5.72 -0.20 6.45
C ASP A 302 6.96 0.55 5.94
N MET A 303 7.51 0.12 4.81
CA MET A 303 8.64 0.74 4.13
C MET A 303 8.69 0.35 2.66
N TYR A 304 9.42 1.11 1.85
CA TYR A 304 9.77 0.77 0.47
C TYR A 304 11.28 0.60 0.26
N MET A 305 11.66 0.04 -0.88
CA MET A 305 13.01 -0.50 -1.13
C MET A 305 13.90 0.44 -1.96
N TYR A 306 13.72 1.76 -1.86
CA TYR A 306 14.46 2.75 -2.64
C TYR A 306 15.00 3.89 -1.76
N THR A 307 16.03 4.57 -2.26
CA THR A 307 16.79 5.61 -1.51
C THR A 307 16.26 7.02 -1.69
N ALA A 308 15.24 7.23 -2.53
CA ALA A 308 14.58 8.51 -2.65
C ALA A 308 13.12 8.45 -2.17
N GLY A 309 12.65 9.51 -1.58
CA GLY A 309 11.23 9.81 -1.42
C GLY A 309 10.67 10.44 -2.69
N GLY A 310 9.35 10.45 -2.86
CA GLY A 310 8.69 11.12 -3.98
C GLY A 310 7.51 11.94 -3.46
N THR A 311 7.49 13.25 -3.74
CA THR A 311 6.40 14.15 -3.35
C THR A 311 6.37 15.42 -4.23
N ALA A 312 5.43 16.32 -3.97
CA ALA A 312 5.34 17.60 -4.67
C ALA A 312 6.60 18.46 -4.47
N LEU A 313 6.96 19.26 -5.47
CA LEU A 313 8.13 20.13 -5.42
C LEU A 313 7.97 21.22 -4.35
N ASP A 314 6.75 21.70 -4.12
CA ASP A 314 6.45 22.72 -3.12
C ASP A 314 6.61 22.22 -1.67
N ALA A 315 6.71 20.91 -1.43
CA ALA A 315 7.12 20.35 -0.13
C ALA A 315 8.54 20.79 0.31
N SER A 316 9.32 21.36 -0.60
CA SER A 316 10.62 21.98 -0.30
C SER A 316 10.50 23.42 0.24
N LEU A 317 9.28 23.95 0.41
CA LEU A 317 9.01 25.29 0.93
C LEU A 317 8.52 25.26 2.38
N PRO A 318 8.73 26.35 3.16
CA PRO A 318 8.26 26.40 4.54
C PRO A 318 6.71 26.37 4.62
N PRO A 319 6.11 25.65 5.57
CA PRO A 319 4.66 25.44 5.63
C PRO A 319 3.79 26.68 5.69
N TRP A 320 4.27 27.77 6.30
CA TRP A 320 3.52 29.01 6.43
C TRP A 320 3.15 29.64 5.07
N VAL A 321 3.92 29.34 4.00
CA VAL A 321 3.63 29.89 2.67
C VAL A 321 2.44 29.21 2.02
N HIS A 322 2.10 27.99 2.44
CA HIS A 322 1.00 27.20 1.88
C HIS A 322 -0.39 27.58 2.43
N ALA A 323 -0.47 28.35 3.53
CA ALA A 323 -1.77 28.65 4.17
C ALA A 323 -2.78 29.25 3.18
N GLY A 324 -3.95 28.61 3.06
CA GLY A 324 -5.00 28.99 2.12
C GLY A 324 -4.89 28.34 0.73
N GLY A 325 -4.02 27.32 0.58
CA GLY A 325 -3.91 26.48 -0.60
C GLY A 325 -2.97 26.99 -1.69
N PRO A 326 -2.86 26.24 -2.81
CA PRO A 326 -1.88 26.51 -3.87
C PRO A 326 -1.98 27.89 -4.50
N GLU A 327 -3.18 28.37 -4.77
CA GLU A 327 -3.40 29.68 -5.40
C GLU A 327 -2.91 30.83 -4.48
N ALA A 328 -3.19 30.71 -3.17
CA ALA A 328 -2.72 31.67 -2.17
C ALA A 328 -1.19 31.59 -2.00
N MET A 329 -0.61 30.39 -2.05
CA MET A 329 0.83 30.18 -2.03
C MET A 329 1.51 30.86 -3.22
N ILE A 330 1.04 30.61 -4.44
CA ILE A 330 1.59 31.20 -5.66
C ILE A 330 1.51 32.73 -5.62
N ALA A 331 0.40 33.30 -5.15
CA ALA A 331 0.25 34.73 -4.98
C ALA A 331 1.31 35.31 -4.02
N ARG A 332 1.59 34.62 -2.90
CA ARG A 332 2.65 35.02 -1.95
C ARG A 332 4.04 34.90 -2.56
N LEU A 333 4.35 33.82 -3.30
CA LEU A 333 5.65 33.64 -3.94
C LEU A 333 5.96 34.69 -5.02
N ARG A 334 4.94 35.29 -5.61
CA ARG A 334 5.07 36.43 -6.56
C ARG A 334 5.36 37.78 -5.85
N THR A 335 5.16 37.87 -4.53
CA THR A 335 5.42 39.06 -3.75
C THR A 335 6.90 39.13 -3.35
N PRO A 336 7.69 40.14 -3.77
CA PRO A 336 9.16 40.16 -3.57
C PRO A 336 9.59 39.99 -2.11
N GLU A 337 8.89 40.63 -1.17
CA GLU A 337 9.21 40.59 0.26
C GLU A 337 8.95 39.20 0.85
N VAL A 338 7.88 38.49 0.38
CA VAL A 338 7.57 37.14 0.80
C VAL A 338 8.56 36.16 0.17
N ARG A 339 8.86 36.32 -1.13
CA ARG A 339 9.86 35.50 -1.81
C ARG A 339 11.22 35.55 -1.11
N ALA A 340 11.67 36.74 -0.72
CA ALA A 340 12.93 36.91 0.03
C ALA A 340 12.92 36.15 1.36
N LYS A 341 11.80 36.16 2.09
CA LYS A 341 11.64 35.35 3.33
C LYS A 341 11.66 33.86 3.08
N VAL A 342 11.00 33.38 2.00
CA VAL A 342 11.02 31.99 1.61
C VAL A 342 12.44 31.54 1.26
N LEU A 343 13.16 32.33 0.44
CA LEU A 343 14.56 32.05 0.09
C LEU A 343 15.46 31.94 1.33
N ALA A 344 15.25 32.84 2.32
CA ALA A 344 15.99 32.76 3.59
C ALA A 344 15.67 31.48 4.37
N ALA A 345 14.39 31.11 4.48
CA ALA A 345 13.96 29.92 5.19
C ALA A 345 14.44 28.62 4.49
N MET A 346 14.42 28.57 3.15
CA MET A 346 14.95 27.42 2.39
C MET A 346 16.44 27.16 2.67
N ARG A 347 17.21 28.20 3.02
CA ARG A 347 18.65 28.10 3.33
C ARG A 347 18.96 27.70 4.77
N GLU A 348 17.95 27.59 5.62
CA GLU A 348 18.10 27.16 7.00
C GLU A 348 18.38 25.65 7.06
N ASP A 349 19.46 25.24 7.72
CA ASP A 349 19.91 23.86 7.74
C ASP A 349 19.04 22.95 8.62
N HIS A 350 18.59 23.44 9.77
CA HIS A 350 17.82 22.69 10.76
C HIS A 350 16.67 23.53 11.32
N PRO A 351 15.63 23.80 10.52
CA PRO A 351 14.50 24.57 10.99
C PRO A 351 13.73 23.80 12.08
N LYS A 352 13.21 24.54 13.08
CA LYS A 352 12.55 23.93 14.24
C LYS A 352 11.16 23.37 13.94
N ASP A 353 10.47 23.94 12.97
CA ASP A 353 9.03 23.78 12.83
C ASP A 353 8.62 23.05 11.53
N TRP A 354 9.58 22.60 10.70
CA TRP A 354 9.29 21.94 9.44
C TRP A 354 10.48 21.11 8.90
N GLU A 355 10.19 20.17 7.98
CA GLU A 355 11.18 19.36 7.28
C GLU A 355 11.70 20.09 6.04
N ASN A 356 12.95 20.48 6.02
CA ASN A 356 13.55 21.15 4.87
C ASN A 356 14.10 20.13 3.85
N LEU A 357 13.22 19.58 3.03
CA LEU A 357 13.58 18.56 2.03
C LEU A 357 14.63 19.05 1.03
N TYR A 358 14.62 20.35 0.69
CA TYR A 358 15.63 20.95 -0.17
C TYR A 358 17.03 20.84 0.42
N ARG A 359 17.19 21.13 1.72
CA ARG A 359 18.50 21.02 2.40
C ARG A 359 18.92 19.59 2.62
N GLN A 360 17.97 18.69 2.89
CA GLN A 360 18.26 17.29 3.14
C GLN A 360 18.66 16.51 1.89
N ALA A 361 18.03 16.79 0.73
CA ALA A 361 18.35 16.16 -0.54
C ALA A 361 19.53 16.82 -1.24
N GLY A 362 19.65 18.14 -1.08
CA GLY A 362 20.47 18.96 -1.95
C GLY A 362 19.91 19.05 -3.38
N PRO A 363 20.30 20.06 -4.15
CA PRO A 363 19.71 20.30 -5.47
C PRO A 363 20.01 19.21 -6.51
N ASP A 364 21.12 18.50 -6.40
CA ASP A 364 21.46 17.36 -7.25
C ASP A 364 20.65 16.10 -6.90
N GLY A 365 20.15 16.03 -5.66
CA GLY A 365 19.30 14.93 -5.17
C GLY A 365 17.82 15.13 -5.46
N MET A 366 17.43 16.26 -6.08
CA MET A 366 16.04 16.56 -6.44
C MET A 366 15.83 16.37 -7.94
N LEU A 367 15.13 15.30 -8.35
CA LEU A 367 14.86 14.92 -9.73
C LEU A 367 13.38 15.16 -10.06
N ILE A 368 13.08 15.96 -11.09
CA ILE A 368 11.70 16.23 -11.51
C ILE A 368 11.09 14.98 -12.16
N LEU A 369 9.94 14.57 -11.64
CA LEU A 369 9.19 13.40 -12.11
C LEU A 369 7.91 13.79 -12.87
N ALA A 370 7.19 14.79 -12.39
CA ALA A 370 5.91 15.20 -12.95
C ALA A 370 5.87 16.72 -13.19
N ILE A 371 5.18 17.09 -14.25
CA ILE A 371 4.92 18.48 -14.64
C ILE A 371 3.49 18.53 -15.19
N LYS A 372 2.72 19.51 -14.76
CA LYS A 372 1.33 19.71 -15.18
C LYS A 372 1.26 20.38 -16.57
N HIS A 373 2.03 21.44 -16.78
CA HIS A 373 1.99 22.26 -18.00
C HIS A 373 2.81 21.66 -19.14
N PRO A 374 2.21 21.42 -20.33
CA PRO A 374 2.87 20.75 -21.46
C PRO A 374 4.19 21.40 -21.91
N GLU A 375 4.27 22.74 -21.87
CA GLU A 375 5.46 23.50 -22.27
C GLU A 375 6.68 23.30 -21.34
N LEU A 376 6.45 22.86 -20.11
CA LEU A 376 7.49 22.61 -19.11
C LEU A 376 7.91 21.13 -19.04
N LYS A 377 7.22 20.22 -19.72
CA LYS A 377 7.49 18.76 -19.65
C LYS A 377 8.89 18.35 -20.08
N SER A 378 9.60 19.18 -20.82
CA SER A 378 11.03 18.97 -21.15
C SER A 378 11.97 19.01 -19.95
N LEU A 379 11.48 19.45 -18.78
CA LEU A 379 12.20 19.47 -17.51
C LEU A 379 12.11 18.13 -16.76
N ILE A 380 11.19 17.25 -17.14
CA ILE A 380 11.08 15.91 -16.53
C ILE A 380 12.38 15.14 -16.76
N GLY A 381 12.88 14.47 -15.71
CA GLY A 381 14.13 13.74 -15.71
C GLY A 381 15.38 14.61 -15.50
N LYS A 382 15.22 15.91 -15.24
CA LYS A 382 16.32 16.83 -14.88
C LYS A 382 16.38 17.06 -13.38
N THR A 383 17.58 17.25 -12.86
CA THR A 383 17.76 17.72 -11.48
C THR A 383 17.50 19.23 -11.39
N ILE A 384 17.20 19.70 -10.19
CA ILE A 384 17.04 21.17 -9.97
C ILE A 384 18.32 21.94 -10.29
N THR A 385 19.49 21.36 -10.04
CA THR A 385 20.79 21.96 -10.46
C THR A 385 20.85 22.19 -11.97
N GLU A 386 20.45 21.19 -12.77
CA GLU A 386 20.44 21.31 -14.23
C GLU A 386 19.45 22.38 -14.70
N ILE A 387 18.26 22.44 -14.08
CA ILE A 387 17.23 23.45 -14.40
C ILE A 387 17.71 24.86 -14.05
N ALA A 388 18.31 25.06 -12.88
CA ALA A 388 18.87 26.34 -12.45
C ALA A 388 19.95 26.82 -13.42
N LYS A 389 20.86 25.92 -13.82
CA LYS A 389 21.90 26.21 -14.83
C LYS A 389 21.32 26.58 -16.20
N MET A 390 20.30 25.84 -16.66
CA MET A 390 19.61 26.14 -17.94
C MET A 390 18.96 27.53 -17.93
N ARG A 391 18.41 27.93 -16.79
CA ARG A 391 17.73 29.23 -16.62
C ARG A 391 18.68 30.38 -16.25
N GLY A 392 19.89 30.09 -15.80
CA GLY A 392 20.86 31.11 -15.34
C GLY A 392 20.45 31.80 -14.04
N VAL A 393 19.74 31.06 -13.14
CA VAL A 393 19.23 31.56 -11.85
C VAL A 393 19.81 30.77 -10.69
N SER A 394 19.54 31.21 -9.44
CA SER A 394 19.85 30.40 -8.26
C SER A 394 19.01 29.13 -8.23
N VAL A 395 19.45 28.11 -7.50
CA VAL A 395 18.70 26.85 -7.34
C VAL A 395 17.35 27.07 -6.67
N GLU A 396 17.35 27.89 -5.62
CA GLU A 396 16.12 28.20 -4.87
C GLU A 396 15.14 29.00 -5.74
N ASP A 397 15.65 29.93 -6.57
CA ASP A 397 14.81 30.65 -7.53
C ASP A 397 14.24 29.70 -8.59
N ALA A 398 15.03 28.75 -9.08
CA ALA A 398 14.55 27.74 -10.04
C ALA A 398 13.41 26.89 -9.46
N ILE A 399 13.46 26.54 -8.16
CA ILE A 399 12.38 25.82 -7.46
C ILE A 399 11.13 26.69 -7.40
N ILE A 400 11.25 27.94 -6.91
CA ILE A 400 10.11 28.84 -6.73
C ILE A 400 9.47 29.18 -8.09
N ASP A 401 10.29 29.46 -9.10
CA ASP A 401 9.78 29.79 -10.44
C ASP A 401 9.05 28.61 -11.06
N LEU A 402 9.59 27.39 -10.93
CA LEU A 402 8.92 26.19 -11.44
C LEU A 402 7.58 25.92 -10.73
N ILE A 403 7.51 26.11 -9.40
CA ILE A 403 6.25 25.99 -8.64
C ILE A 403 5.21 27.01 -9.16
N ILE A 404 5.63 28.26 -9.42
CA ILE A 404 4.73 29.31 -9.91
C ILE A 404 4.28 29.03 -11.36
N GLU A 405 5.20 28.62 -12.22
CA GLU A 405 4.96 28.38 -13.65
C GLU A 405 4.10 27.15 -13.89
N ASP A 406 4.23 26.14 -13.03
CA ASP A 406 3.51 24.85 -13.15
C ASP A 406 2.26 24.79 -12.24
N ASP A 407 1.80 25.93 -11.71
CA ASP A 407 0.63 26.00 -10.81
C ASP A 407 0.71 24.99 -9.64
N ALA A 408 1.89 24.85 -9.04
CA ALA A 408 2.20 23.89 -7.97
C ALA A 408 1.94 22.42 -8.36
N GLY A 409 1.98 22.09 -9.66
CA GLY A 409 1.74 20.72 -10.15
C GLY A 409 3.00 19.86 -10.25
N ALA A 410 4.20 20.45 -10.08
CA ALA A 410 5.46 19.75 -10.24
C ALA A 410 5.70 18.73 -9.10
N GLY A 411 6.05 17.50 -9.47
CA GLY A 411 6.47 16.43 -8.55
C GLY A 411 7.95 16.10 -8.70
N ALA A 412 8.59 15.69 -7.60
CA ALA A 412 10.01 15.38 -7.58
C ALA A 412 10.34 14.13 -6.74
N ALA A 413 11.42 13.44 -7.10
CA ALA A 413 12.09 12.48 -6.23
C ALA A 413 13.21 13.20 -5.46
N TYR A 414 13.34 12.87 -4.18
CA TYR A 414 14.31 13.43 -3.24
C TYR A 414 15.21 12.31 -2.72
N THR A 415 16.49 12.33 -3.05
CA THR A 415 17.48 11.34 -2.59
C THR A 415 17.91 11.65 -1.16
N ILE A 416 17.20 11.07 -0.19
CA ILE A 416 17.30 11.41 1.25
C ILE A 416 17.44 10.21 2.18
N ILE A 417 17.35 8.97 1.66
CA ILE A 417 17.27 7.74 2.45
C ILE A 417 18.59 6.97 2.34
N SER A 418 19.03 6.40 3.47
CA SER A 418 20.21 5.55 3.53
C SER A 418 19.92 4.15 2.98
N GLU A 419 20.69 3.71 1.99
CA GLU A 419 20.65 2.32 1.53
C GLU A 419 20.99 1.33 2.66
N ASP A 420 21.94 1.68 3.56
CA ASP A 420 22.34 0.83 4.69
C ASP A 420 21.25 0.64 5.75
N ASN A 421 20.28 1.54 5.83
CA ASN A 421 19.16 1.42 6.77
C ASN A 421 18.06 0.49 6.26
N ILE A 422 17.87 0.36 4.95
CA ILE A 422 16.82 -0.45 4.36
C ILE A 422 16.89 -1.92 4.83
N PRO A 423 18.01 -2.66 4.67
CA PRO A 423 18.08 -4.06 5.13
C PRO A 423 17.91 -4.19 6.64
N LYS A 424 18.38 -3.21 7.43
CA LYS A 424 18.25 -3.22 8.89
C LYS A 424 16.81 -3.02 9.37
N GLN A 425 16.00 -2.28 8.62
CA GLN A 425 14.58 -2.10 8.89
C GLN A 425 13.76 -3.29 8.36
N LEU A 426 14.13 -3.81 7.19
CA LEU A 426 13.43 -4.91 6.54
C LEU A 426 13.42 -6.19 7.38
N VAL A 427 14.41 -6.43 8.24
CA VAL A 427 14.43 -7.60 9.14
C VAL A 427 13.54 -7.46 10.39
N LEU A 428 13.07 -6.26 10.72
CA LEU A 428 12.21 -6.04 11.88
C LEU A 428 10.87 -6.78 11.70
N PRO A 429 10.43 -7.62 12.64
CA PRO A 429 9.28 -8.51 12.44
C PRO A 429 7.94 -7.80 12.26
N TRP A 430 7.85 -6.55 12.67
CA TRP A 430 6.67 -5.69 12.64
C TRP A 430 6.68 -4.67 11.47
N VAL A 431 7.69 -4.71 10.62
CA VAL A 431 7.77 -3.87 9.41
C VAL A 431 7.28 -4.66 8.20
N SER A 432 6.28 -4.14 7.53
CA SER A 432 5.74 -4.63 6.26
C SER A 432 6.32 -3.86 5.06
N SER A 433 5.75 -4.01 3.87
CA SER A 433 6.13 -3.20 2.71
C SER A 433 4.91 -2.54 2.08
N GLY A 434 5.05 -1.25 1.79
CA GLY A 434 4.20 -0.49 0.89
C GLY A 434 5.03 0.05 -0.28
N SER A 435 4.40 0.32 -1.41
CA SER A 435 5.11 0.90 -2.57
C SER A 435 5.29 2.41 -2.44
N ASP A 436 4.40 3.07 -1.71
CA ASP A 436 4.28 4.53 -1.64
C ASP A 436 4.19 5.12 -3.08
N ALA A 437 3.43 4.42 -3.95
CA ALA A 437 3.33 4.75 -5.35
C ALA A 437 1.99 4.33 -5.97
N GLU A 438 1.70 4.90 -7.12
CA GLU A 438 0.58 4.51 -7.96
C GLU A 438 0.88 3.25 -8.79
N SER A 439 -0.14 2.47 -9.09
CA SER A 439 -0.06 1.44 -10.11
C SER A 439 -0.42 2.02 -11.48
N SER A 440 0.44 1.78 -12.48
CA SER A 440 0.32 2.37 -13.82
C SER A 440 0.74 1.39 -14.93
N ALA A 441 0.75 1.86 -16.16
CA ALA A 441 1.27 1.13 -17.33
C ALA A 441 2.10 2.09 -18.19
N PRO A 442 3.17 1.66 -18.88
CA PRO A 442 3.98 2.53 -19.72
C PRO A 442 3.28 2.81 -21.06
N GLU A 443 2.05 3.31 -21.00
CA GLU A 443 1.20 3.63 -22.18
C GLU A 443 0.19 4.72 -21.87
N GLY A 444 -0.33 5.35 -22.92
CA GLY A 444 -1.41 6.34 -22.81
C GLY A 444 -1.04 7.54 -21.97
N VAL A 445 -1.94 7.95 -21.08
CA VAL A 445 -1.79 9.13 -20.22
C VAL A 445 -0.59 9.03 -19.28
N PHE A 446 -0.20 7.83 -18.88
CA PHE A 446 0.94 7.62 -17.98
C PHE A 446 2.29 8.02 -18.60
N LEU A 447 2.39 8.13 -19.93
CA LEU A 447 3.61 8.59 -20.60
C LEU A 447 3.77 10.11 -20.60
N LEU A 448 2.77 10.85 -20.13
CA LEU A 448 2.83 12.32 -20.06
C LEU A 448 3.76 12.84 -18.95
N SER A 449 3.96 12.06 -17.90
CA SER A 449 4.91 12.32 -16.82
C SER A 449 5.77 11.10 -16.56
N SER A 450 6.82 11.25 -15.76
CA SER A 450 7.62 10.16 -15.22
C SER A 450 7.01 9.70 -13.88
N THR A 451 7.55 8.64 -13.30
CA THR A 451 7.16 8.18 -11.97
C THR A 451 8.39 7.78 -11.15
N HIS A 452 8.20 7.55 -9.87
CA HIS A 452 9.26 6.98 -9.03
C HIS A 452 9.45 5.47 -9.35
N PRO A 453 10.68 4.94 -9.43
CA PRO A 453 10.91 3.54 -9.78
C PRO A 453 10.23 2.53 -8.85
N ARG A 454 9.84 2.92 -7.62
CA ARG A 454 9.11 2.07 -6.67
C ARG A 454 7.74 1.63 -7.20
N ALA A 455 7.12 2.39 -8.10
CA ALA A 455 5.85 2.03 -8.75
C ALA A 455 5.95 0.73 -9.59
N TYR A 456 7.11 0.43 -10.12
CA TYR A 456 7.36 -0.72 -10.99
C TYR A 456 8.23 -1.80 -10.37
N GLY A 457 8.97 -1.51 -9.29
CA GLY A 457 10.03 -2.39 -8.80
C GLY A 457 10.00 -2.74 -7.30
N ASN A 458 9.18 -2.09 -6.46
CA ASN A 458 9.27 -2.20 -5.00
C ASN A 458 9.24 -3.65 -4.49
N PHE A 459 8.24 -4.43 -4.87
CA PHE A 459 8.07 -5.82 -4.41
C PHE A 459 9.08 -6.76 -5.08
N ALA A 460 9.38 -6.54 -6.35
CA ALA A 460 10.40 -7.32 -7.05
C ALA A 460 11.79 -7.12 -6.42
N ARG A 461 12.13 -5.89 -6.02
CA ARG A 461 13.41 -5.54 -5.39
C ARG A 461 13.62 -6.23 -4.04
N ILE A 462 12.56 -6.52 -3.28
CA ILE A 462 12.63 -7.33 -2.06
C ILE A 462 13.27 -8.69 -2.38
N PHE A 463 12.77 -9.36 -3.42
CA PHE A 463 13.26 -10.70 -3.78
C PHE A 463 14.60 -10.66 -4.51
N ALA A 464 14.77 -9.74 -5.46
CA ALA A 464 16.01 -9.62 -6.22
C ALA A 464 17.19 -9.24 -5.32
N LYS A 465 17.12 -8.07 -4.71
CA LYS A 465 18.23 -7.50 -3.95
C LYS A 465 18.36 -8.13 -2.57
N TYR A 466 17.31 -8.08 -1.74
CA TYR A 466 17.43 -8.38 -0.31
C TYR A 466 17.28 -9.88 0.01
N VAL A 467 16.56 -10.65 -0.80
CA VAL A 467 16.45 -12.11 -0.59
C VAL A 467 17.55 -12.85 -1.34
N ARG A 468 17.67 -12.66 -2.66
CA ARG A 468 18.58 -13.45 -3.51
C ARG A 468 20.02 -12.96 -3.41
N ASP A 469 20.27 -11.68 -3.65
CA ASP A 469 21.63 -11.16 -3.82
C ASP A 469 22.30 -10.90 -2.46
N GLU A 470 21.66 -10.18 -1.54
CA GLU A 470 22.21 -9.82 -0.24
C GLU A 470 21.86 -10.81 0.89
N ARG A 471 20.88 -11.69 0.68
CA ARG A 471 20.47 -12.73 1.65
C ARG A 471 20.09 -12.18 3.03
N VAL A 472 19.45 -11.02 3.06
CA VAL A 472 19.01 -10.31 4.26
C VAL A 472 17.94 -11.13 5.00
N LEU A 473 17.02 -11.75 4.26
CA LEU A 473 15.94 -12.57 4.80
C LEU A 473 15.58 -13.72 3.84
N PRO A 474 15.02 -14.83 4.35
CA PRO A 474 14.56 -15.93 3.51
C PRO A 474 13.28 -15.57 2.75
N VAL A 475 13.05 -16.23 1.60
CA VAL A 475 11.83 -16.08 0.77
C VAL A 475 10.54 -16.16 1.61
N ALA A 476 10.45 -17.12 2.54
CA ALA A 476 9.25 -17.32 3.34
C ALA A 476 8.93 -16.10 4.23
N GLU A 477 9.95 -15.47 4.80
CA GLU A 477 9.77 -14.27 5.61
C GLU A 477 9.44 -13.05 4.74
N ALA A 478 10.06 -12.91 3.56
CA ALA A 478 9.70 -11.87 2.59
C ALA A 478 8.22 -11.98 2.20
N VAL A 479 7.75 -13.20 1.89
CA VAL A 479 6.33 -13.47 1.60
C VAL A 479 5.45 -13.07 2.79
N ARG A 480 5.80 -13.46 4.03
CA ARG A 480 5.02 -13.08 5.22
C ARG A 480 4.87 -11.57 5.37
N LYS A 481 5.94 -10.81 5.16
CA LYS A 481 5.97 -9.35 5.32
C LYS A 481 5.10 -8.59 4.33
N ILE A 482 4.81 -9.18 3.19
CA ILE A 482 4.00 -8.57 2.13
C ILE A 482 2.65 -9.27 1.93
N THR A 483 2.28 -10.19 2.83
CA THR A 483 1.01 -10.93 2.74
C THR A 483 0.29 -10.97 4.08
N SER A 484 0.66 -11.90 4.98
CA SER A 484 -0.07 -12.08 6.23
C SER A 484 0.16 -10.96 7.24
N LEU A 485 1.35 -10.36 7.28
CA LEU A 485 1.61 -9.23 8.19
C LEU A 485 0.70 -8.04 7.89
N PRO A 486 0.68 -7.46 6.67
CA PRO A 486 -0.27 -6.38 6.36
C PRO A 486 -1.74 -6.82 6.47
N ALA A 487 -2.09 -8.07 6.12
CA ALA A 487 -3.45 -8.56 6.32
C ALA A 487 -3.87 -8.56 7.79
N ASP A 488 -2.95 -8.88 8.70
CA ASP A 488 -3.22 -8.85 10.15
C ASP A 488 -3.34 -7.41 10.67
N VAL A 489 -2.47 -6.51 10.22
CA VAL A 489 -2.57 -5.07 10.53
C VAL A 489 -3.94 -4.52 10.12
N LEU A 490 -4.38 -4.84 8.91
CA LEU A 490 -5.68 -4.42 8.36
C LEU A 490 -6.87 -5.25 8.89
N SER A 491 -6.62 -6.25 9.74
CA SER A 491 -7.66 -7.15 10.25
C SER A 491 -8.43 -7.90 9.16
N LEU A 492 -7.74 -8.42 8.16
CA LEU A 492 -8.26 -9.18 7.03
C LEU A 492 -7.93 -10.70 7.18
N PRO A 493 -8.56 -11.44 8.10
CA PRO A 493 -8.15 -12.81 8.47
C PRO A 493 -8.35 -13.84 7.36
N GLU A 494 -9.13 -13.51 6.33
CA GLU A 494 -9.42 -14.39 5.19
C GLU A 494 -8.54 -14.07 3.98
N ARG A 495 -7.55 -13.15 4.09
CA ARG A 495 -6.61 -12.80 3.02
C ARG A 495 -5.16 -12.90 3.51
N GLY A 496 -4.20 -12.79 2.60
CA GLY A 496 -2.78 -12.85 2.92
C GLY A 496 -2.28 -14.23 3.36
N ARG A 497 -3.08 -15.30 3.18
CA ARG A 497 -2.74 -16.67 3.58
C ARG A 497 -3.29 -17.69 2.61
N LEU A 498 -2.50 -18.72 2.29
CA LEU A 498 -3.01 -19.90 1.59
C LEU A 498 -3.56 -20.89 2.63
N LYS A 499 -4.86 -20.82 2.89
CA LYS A 499 -5.60 -21.78 3.73
C LYS A 499 -6.97 -22.06 3.14
N LYS A 500 -7.50 -23.26 3.38
CA LYS A 500 -8.86 -23.61 2.97
C LYS A 500 -9.87 -22.59 3.52
N GLY A 501 -10.76 -22.12 2.65
CA GLY A 501 -11.80 -21.14 2.96
C GLY A 501 -11.35 -19.67 2.84
N ALA A 502 -10.05 -19.37 2.74
CA ALA A 502 -9.57 -18.02 2.46
C ALA A 502 -9.93 -17.60 1.03
N PHE A 503 -9.99 -16.29 0.79
CA PHE A 503 -10.12 -15.79 -0.58
C PHE A 503 -8.94 -16.25 -1.44
N ALA A 504 -9.23 -16.58 -2.68
CA ALA A 504 -8.24 -17.05 -3.62
C ALA A 504 -7.55 -15.86 -4.32
N ASP A 505 -6.71 -15.18 -3.54
CA ASP A 505 -5.72 -14.20 -4.03
C ASP A 505 -4.36 -14.91 -3.98
N ILE A 506 -3.80 -15.21 -5.15
CA ILE A 506 -2.65 -16.12 -5.28
C ILE A 506 -1.68 -15.54 -6.32
N VAL A 507 -0.39 -15.57 -6.02
CA VAL A 507 0.68 -15.24 -6.96
C VAL A 507 1.55 -16.47 -7.23
N ILE A 508 1.90 -16.67 -8.50
CA ILE A 508 2.87 -17.66 -8.96
C ILE A 508 4.09 -16.93 -9.50
N PHE A 509 5.22 -17.11 -8.86
CA PHE A 509 6.45 -16.42 -9.22
C PHE A 509 7.68 -17.31 -9.03
N ASP A 510 8.77 -16.94 -9.68
CA ASP A 510 10.06 -17.61 -9.53
C ASP A 510 10.98 -16.73 -8.68
N PRO A 511 11.27 -17.08 -7.41
CA PRO A 511 12.13 -16.28 -6.55
C PRO A 511 13.56 -16.10 -7.08
N ASP A 512 14.04 -17.03 -7.91
CA ASP A 512 15.40 -17.03 -8.43
C ASP A 512 15.56 -16.04 -9.62
N THR A 513 14.44 -15.70 -10.29
CA THR A 513 14.41 -14.81 -11.46
C THR A 513 13.52 -13.59 -11.28
N PHE A 514 12.87 -13.44 -10.11
CA PHE A 514 12.06 -12.26 -9.83
C PHE A 514 12.97 -11.03 -9.72
N GLN A 515 12.78 -10.06 -10.63
CA GLN A 515 13.70 -8.96 -10.84
C GLN A 515 12.98 -7.64 -11.10
N ASP A 516 13.44 -6.58 -10.43
CA ASP A 516 13.14 -5.20 -10.76
C ASP A 516 14.07 -4.71 -11.88
N HIS A 517 13.54 -3.94 -12.80
CA HIS A 517 14.29 -3.31 -13.91
C HIS A 517 14.18 -1.78 -13.85
N SER A 518 13.32 -1.28 -12.97
CA SER A 518 13.02 0.13 -12.82
C SER A 518 14.17 0.90 -12.18
N THR A 519 14.55 2.02 -12.80
CA THR A 519 15.61 2.93 -12.31
C THR A 519 15.08 4.37 -12.31
N TYR A 520 15.76 5.29 -11.64
CA TYR A 520 15.39 6.71 -11.68
C TYR A 520 15.48 7.31 -13.09
N ALA A 521 16.40 6.83 -13.93
CA ALA A 521 16.51 7.27 -15.31
C ALA A 521 15.47 6.64 -16.25
N GLN A 522 15.01 5.42 -15.94
CA GLN A 522 14.04 4.66 -16.72
C GLN A 522 13.05 3.96 -15.77
N PRO A 523 12.12 4.67 -15.16
CA PRO A 523 11.28 4.09 -14.10
C PRO A 523 10.20 3.17 -14.61
N MET A 524 9.67 3.38 -15.81
CA MET A 524 8.53 2.64 -16.34
C MET A 524 8.94 1.30 -16.99
N GLN A 525 9.67 0.48 -16.24
CA GLN A 525 10.08 -0.85 -16.67
C GLN A 525 9.44 -1.91 -15.78
N TYR A 526 8.62 -2.77 -16.39
CA TYR A 526 7.95 -3.84 -15.65
C TYR A 526 8.92 -4.80 -15.00
N ALA A 527 8.61 -5.22 -13.78
CA ALA A 527 9.25 -6.36 -13.14
C ALA A 527 9.01 -7.66 -13.92
N THR A 528 9.94 -8.59 -13.83
CA THR A 528 9.87 -9.95 -14.40
C THR A 528 9.94 -11.01 -13.31
N GLY A 529 9.44 -12.24 -13.58
CA GLY A 529 9.49 -13.36 -12.63
C GLY A 529 8.13 -13.77 -12.09
N VAL A 530 7.11 -12.90 -12.08
CA VAL A 530 5.71 -13.26 -11.82
C VAL A 530 5.10 -13.81 -13.09
N SER A 531 4.58 -15.05 -13.03
CA SER A 531 3.94 -15.69 -14.19
C SER A 531 2.42 -15.55 -14.19
N ASP A 532 1.78 -15.76 -13.03
CA ASP A 532 0.31 -15.75 -12.94
C ASP A 532 -0.14 -15.10 -11.64
N VAL A 533 -1.25 -14.36 -11.71
CA VAL A 533 -1.91 -13.75 -10.55
C VAL A 533 -3.39 -14.09 -10.60
N VAL A 534 -3.88 -14.64 -9.51
CA VAL A 534 -5.30 -14.93 -9.27
C VAL A 534 -5.81 -13.96 -8.23
N ILE A 535 -6.95 -13.31 -8.50
CA ILE A 535 -7.61 -12.40 -7.57
C ILE A 535 -9.07 -12.81 -7.46
N ASN A 536 -9.54 -13.05 -6.23
CA ASN A 536 -10.89 -13.54 -5.98
C ASN A 536 -11.25 -14.75 -6.86
N GLY A 537 -10.29 -15.67 -7.06
CA GLY A 537 -10.46 -16.90 -7.83
C GLY A 537 -10.39 -16.77 -9.34
N LYS A 538 -10.13 -15.57 -9.88
CA LYS A 538 -10.05 -15.32 -11.32
C LYS A 538 -8.64 -14.88 -11.72
N LEU A 539 -8.19 -15.28 -12.90
CA LEU A 539 -6.89 -14.86 -13.43
C LEU A 539 -6.92 -13.38 -13.81
N ALA A 540 -6.09 -12.58 -13.14
CA ALA A 540 -5.81 -11.18 -13.47
C ALA A 540 -4.57 -11.05 -14.35
N LEU A 541 -3.55 -11.90 -14.12
CA LEU A 541 -2.35 -12.04 -14.95
C LEU A 541 -2.18 -13.51 -15.35
N LYS A 542 -1.84 -13.78 -16.61
CA LYS A 542 -1.56 -15.12 -17.13
C LYS A 542 -0.32 -15.13 -18.01
N GLY A 543 0.66 -15.95 -17.68
CA GLY A 543 1.93 -16.02 -18.42
C GLY A 543 2.64 -14.66 -18.46
N GLY A 544 2.51 -13.84 -17.43
CA GLY A 544 3.08 -12.50 -17.34
C GLY A 544 2.30 -11.41 -18.08
N LEU A 545 1.15 -11.70 -18.68
CA LEU A 545 0.33 -10.72 -19.41
C LEU A 545 -0.99 -10.47 -18.68
N PRO A 546 -1.45 -9.20 -18.56
CA PRO A 546 -2.75 -8.87 -18.01
C PRO A 546 -3.86 -9.52 -18.82
N THR A 547 -4.88 -10.08 -18.16
CA THR A 547 -6.03 -10.71 -18.83
C THR A 547 -7.09 -9.69 -19.24
N GLY A 548 -7.02 -8.46 -18.71
CA GLY A 548 -8.05 -7.44 -18.89
C GLY A 548 -9.32 -7.69 -18.06
N THR A 549 -9.33 -8.72 -17.22
CA THR A 549 -10.50 -9.04 -16.39
C THR A 549 -10.54 -8.14 -15.15
N ALA A 550 -11.67 -7.49 -14.89
CA ALA A 550 -11.94 -6.78 -13.64
C ALA A 550 -12.19 -7.82 -12.53
N THR A 551 -11.13 -8.20 -11.82
CA THR A 551 -11.14 -9.27 -10.81
C THR A 551 -11.29 -8.73 -9.40
N GLY A 552 -10.95 -7.44 -9.19
CA GLY A 552 -10.86 -6.79 -7.91
C GLY A 552 -12.20 -6.45 -7.28
N ARG A 553 -12.15 -6.22 -5.98
CA ARG A 553 -13.28 -5.78 -5.16
C ARG A 553 -12.82 -4.68 -4.21
N ILE A 554 -13.76 -3.82 -3.83
CA ILE A 554 -13.55 -2.91 -2.71
C ILE A 554 -13.65 -3.71 -1.41
N LEU A 555 -12.57 -3.69 -0.63
CA LEU A 555 -12.55 -4.27 0.71
C LEU A 555 -12.97 -3.18 1.70
N ARG A 556 -13.97 -3.49 2.50
CA ARG A 556 -14.54 -2.55 3.47
C ARG A 556 -14.08 -2.87 4.88
N GLY A 557 -13.81 -1.81 5.66
CA GLY A 557 -13.47 -1.91 7.06
C GLY A 557 -14.58 -2.51 7.93
N ARG A 558 -14.25 -2.78 9.18
CA ARG A 558 -15.11 -3.53 10.12
C ARG A 558 -16.45 -2.85 10.44
N ALA A 559 -16.51 -1.52 10.34
CA ALA A 559 -17.72 -0.76 10.60
C ALA A 559 -18.76 -0.87 9.48
N TRP A 560 -18.34 -1.30 8.27
CA TRP A 560 -19.26 -1.44 7.15
C TRP A 560 -20.15 -2.66 7.31
N THR A 561 -21.45 -2.44 7.37
CA THR A 561 -22.45 -3.49 7.54
C THR A 561 -23.39 -3.62 6.34
N GLY A 562 -23.22 -2.78 5.31
CA GLY A 562 -24.16 -2.68 4.20
C GLY A 562 -25.49 -2.02 4.56
N ALA A 563 -25.65 -1.63 5.83
CA ALA A 563 -26.81 -0.91 6.36
C ALA A 563 -26.34 0.08 7.44
N SER A 564 -26.98 1.23 7.55
CA SER A 564 -26.69 2.26 8.55
C SER A 564 -26.72 1.70 9.98
N SER A 565 -25.61 1.78 10.71
CA SER A 565 -25.42 1.59 12.16
C SER A 565 -24.28 0.67 12.60
N GLY A 566 -23.13 0.68 11.89
CA GLY A 566 -22.07 -0.31 12.04
C GLY A 566 -20.95 -0.06 13.07
N CYS A 567 -20.79 1.15 13.63
CA CYS A 567 -19.70 1.48 14.58
C CYS A 567 -19.89 0.90 15.99
N ARG A 568 -20.35 -0.36 16.10
CA ARG A 568 -20.48 -1.07 17.38
C ARG A 568 -19.37 -2.09 17.65
N ALA A 569 -18.37 -2.17 16.79
CA ALA A 569 -17.24 -3.07 17.01
C ALA A 569 -16.45 -2.60 18.24
N SER A 570 -16.53 -3.33 19.34
CA SER A 570 -15.74 -3.03 20.51
C SER A 570 -14.26 -3.25 20.23
N ALA A 571 -13.40 -2.42 20.77
CA ALA A 571 -11.94 -2.58 20.74
C ALA A 571 -11.46 -3.93 21.34
N ARG A 572 -12.36 -4.74 21.91
CA ARG A 572 -12.08 -6.03 22.55
C ARG A 572 -11.94 -7.20 21.57
N ASP A 573 -12.37 -7.05 20.30
CA ASP A 573 -12.39 -8.15 19.34
C ASP A 573 -11.15 -8.20 18.42
N TRP A 574 -10.14 -7.40 18.72
CA TRP A 574 -8.86 -7.48 18.01
C TRP A 574 -8.11 -8.74 18.41
N LYS A 575 -8.05 -9.73 17.52
CA LYS A 575 -7.06 -10.80 17.61
C LYS A 575 -5.74 -10.27 17.09
N TRP A 576 -5.02 -9.59 17.95
CA TRP A 576 -3.69 -9.11 17.66
C TRP A 576 -2.66 -10.25 17.73
N ILE A 577 -1.63 -10.16 16.90
CA ILE A 577 -0.54 -11.14 16.85
C ILE A 577 0.34 -10.95 18.08
N ASP A 578 -0.01 -11.57 19.21
CA ASP A 578 0.85 -11.70 20.37
C ASP A 578 1.61 -13.03 20.32
N GLN A 579 2.47 -13.21 19.34
CA GLN A 579 3.61 -14.13 19.52
C GLN A 579 4.80 -13.56 18.74
N PRO A 580 5.91 -13.19 19.43
CA PRO A 580 7.18 -13.09 18.76
C PRO A 580 7.47 -14.44 18.08
N PRO A 581 8.10 -14.47 16.88
CA PRO A 581 8.55 -15.72 16.31
C PRO A 581 9.39 -16.44 17.36
N ARG A 582 9.03 -17.69 17.66
CA ARG A 582 9.84 -18.51 18.60
C ARG A 582 11.27 -18.47 18.09
N ALA A 583 12.13 -17.84 18.88
CA ALA A 583 13.55 -17.83 18.61
C ALA A 583 13.96 -19.26 18.29
N ALA A 584 14.55 -19.46 17.10
CA ALA A 584 15.12 -20.74 16.73
C ALA A 584 16.12 -21.09 17.84
N ALA A 585 15.77 -22.05 18.68
CA ALA A 585 16.64 -22.54 19.72
C ALA A 585 17.94 -22.99 19.04
N SER A 586 19.01 -22.26 19.29
CA SER A 586 20.35 -22.64 18.90
C SER A 586 20.63 -23.98 19.58
N ARG A 587 20.50 -25.07 18.84
CA ARG A 587 21.13 -26.33 19.23
C ARG A 587 22.61 -26.20 18.91
N ARG A 588 23.40 -26.18 19.98
CA ARG A 588 24.84 -26.40 19.94
C ARG A 588 25.20 -27.72 19.25
#